data_e1b5675935fee999ebfc7f8bc553104a
#
_entry.id   e1b5675935fee999ebfc7f8bc553104a
#
_cell.length_a   1.000
_cell.length_b   1.000
_cell.length_c   1.000
_cell.angle_alpha   90.00
_cell.angle_beta   90.00
_cell.angle_gamma   90.00
#
_symmetry.space_group_name_H-M   'P 1'
#
loop_
_entity.id
_entity.type
_entity.pdbx_description
1 polymer ?
#
loop_
_entity_poly.entity_id
_entity_poly.type
_entity_poly.pdbx_seq_one_letter_code
_entity_poly.pdbx_strand_id
1 'polypeptide(L)'
;YEAVLDRTAFFPEGGGQLADPGVIDGTKVLDVQEREGVIYHRVEEPLEVGKCVEGQIDWAERFSRMQQHSGEHIVSGIVHAKYGYDNVGFHMGSDVITIDFNGTITKEQLKEIEQIANEVVVKNVEFQVKYPSKEELASIYYRSKIEIEGQVRLVIVPGYDACACCAPHVKTSGEIGLIKFVGLQNYKGGVRVSLLCGFRAI
;
A
#
# COMPACT_ATOMS: atom_id res chain seq x y z
N TYR A 1 -9.22 18.78 -16.96
CA TYR A 1 -7.92 19.35 -17.30
C TYR A 1 -6.81 18.48 -16.73
N GLU A 2 -5.59 18.58 -17.28
CA GLU A 2 -4.40 17.96 -16.71
C GLU A 2 -3.38 19.03 -16.36
N ALA A 3 -2.79 18.93 -15.16
CA ALA A 3 -1.74 19.80 -14.66
C ALA A 3 -0.50 19.00 -14.28
N VAL A 4 0.67 19.53 -14.61
CA VAL A 4 1.97 19.03 -14.19
C VAL A 4 2.61 20.08 -13.29
N LEU A 5 3.08 19.66 -12.12
CA LEU A 5 3.76 20.53 -11.16
C LEU A 5 5.25 20.24 -11.15
N ASP A 6 6.07 21.21 -10.77
CA ASP A 6 7.52 21.03 -10.58
C ASP A 6 7.85 20.04 -9.45
N ARG A 7 6.95 19.96 -8.46
CA ARG A 7 6.97 18.98 -7.35
C ARG A 7 5.56 18.76 -6.84
N THR A 8 5.30 17.58 -6.31
CA THR A 8 3.99 17.24 -5.76
C THR A 8 4.12 16.30 -4.56
N ALA A 9 3.18 16.43 -3.62
CA ALA A 9 2.98 15.47 -2.54
C ALA A 9 1.83 14.50 -2.84
N PHE A 10 1.07 14.72 -3.92
CA PHE A 10 0.01 13.80 -4.34
C PHE A 10 0.63 12.50 -4.87
N PHE A 11 0.23 11.38 -4.28
CA PHE A 11 0.64 10.05 -4.72
C PHE A 11 -0.15 9.67 -5.99
N PRO A 12 0.53 9.35 -7.09
CA PRO A 12 -0.14 8.81 -8.26
C PRO A 12 -0.58 7.35 -8.00
N GLU A 13 -1.63 6.89 -8.67
CA GLU A 13 -2.03 5.50 -8.58
C GLU A 13 -0.87 4.56 -8.91
N GLY A 14 -0.57 3.62 -7.99
CA GLY A 14 0.55 2.71 -8.18
C GLY A 14 0.67 1.68 -7.06
N GLY A 15 1.31 0.54 -7.36
CA GLY A 15 1.51 -0.53 -6.38
C GLY A 15 0.21 -1.11 -5.80
N GLY A 16 -0.91 -0.97 -6.49
CA GLY A 16 -2.24 -1.39 -6.02
C GLY A 16 -2.95 -0.39 -5.11
N GLN A 17 -2.33 0.79 -4.86
CA GLN A 17 -2.94 1.87 -4.10
C GLN A 17 -3.51 2.94 -5.04
N LEU A 18 -4.71 3.43 -4.75
CA LEU A 18 -5.37 4.49 -5.50
C LEU A 18 -4.65 5.84 -5.34
N ALA A 19 -4.79 6.69 -6.34
CA ALA A 19 -4.26 8.06 -6.34
C ALA A 19 -4.87 8.92 -5.23
N ASP A 20 -4.10 9.89 -4.72
CA ASP A 20 -4.60 10.79 -3.68
C ASP A 20 -5.67 11.74 -4.21
N PRO A 21 -6.78 11.88 -3.49
CA PRO A 21 -7.71 12.98 -3.69
C PRO A 21 -7.24 14.24 -2.93
N GLY A 22 -7.80 15.36 -3.29
CA GLY A 22 -7.53 16.64 -2.65
C GLY A 22 -7.89 17.82 -3.52
N VAL A 23 -7.25 18.96 -3.28
CA VAL A 23 -7.44 20.21 -4.05
C VAL A 23 -6.10 20.86 -4.38
N ILE A 24 -6.03 21.59 -5.50
CA ILE A 24 -4.92 22.45 -5.89
C ILE A 24 -5.51 23.83 -6.17
N ASP A 25 -5.10 24.86 -5.42
CA ASP A 25 -5.67 26.22 -5.47
C ASP A 25 -7.21 26.23 -5.45
N GLY A 26 -7.81 25.33 -4.64
CA GLY A 26 -9.26 25.22 -4.51
C GLY A 26 -9.96 24.40 -5.59
N THR A 27 -9.28 24.03 -6.69
CA THR A 27 -9.86 23.12 -7.67
C THR A 27 -9.65 21.67 -7.27
N LYS A 28 -10.68 20.83 -7.49
CA LYS A 28 -10.66 19.42 -7.08
C LYS A 28 -9.69 18.59 -7.94
N VAL A 29 -8.87 17.77 -7.28
CA VAL A 29 -8.07 16.74 -7.93
C VAL A 29 -8.94 15.49 -8.10
N LEU A 30 -9.19 15.11 -9.35
CA LEU A 30 -10.04 13.98 -9.73
C LEU A 30 -9.26 12.69 -9.83
N ASP A 31 -7.96 12.77 -10.17
CA ASP A 31 -7.09 11.63 -10.37
C ASP A 31 -5.63 12.09 -10.42
N VAL A 32 -4.68 11.21 -10.10
CA VAL A 32 -3.25 11.46 -10.25
C VAL A 32 -2.60 10.22 -10.86
N GLN A 33 -1.93 10.39 -11.98
CA GLN A 33 -1.28 9.32 -12.74
C GLN A 33 0.17 9.66 -13.05
N GLU A 34 1.02 8.65 -13.08
CA GLU A 34 2.40 8.78 -13.54
C GLU A 34 2.53 8.21 -14.95
N ARG A 35 3.14 8.99 -15.85
CA ARG A 35 3.46 8.56 -17.22
C ARG A 35 4.88 9.01 -17.55
N GLU A 36 5.76 8.06 -17.85
CA GLU A 36 7.16 8.31 -18.21
C GLU A 36 7.93 9.20 -17.20
N GLY A 37 7.70 8.97 -15.89
CA GLY A 37 8.32 9.73 -14.81
C GLY A 37 7.72 11.12 -14.55
N VAL A 38 6.63 11.49 -15.26
CA VAL A 38 5.91 12.73 -15.07
C VAL A 38 4.58 12.46 -14.37
N ILE A 39 4.31 13.25 -13.30
CA ILE A 39 3.06 13.11 -12.54
C ILE A 39 2.04 14.11 -13.07
N TYR A 40 0.91 13.58 -13.55
CA TYR A 40 -0.23 14.32 -14.09
C TYR A 40 -1.37 14.36 -13.08
N HIS A 41 -1.81 15.56 -12.72
CA HIS A 41 -2.96 15.79 -11.87
C HIS A 41 -4.16 16.12 -12.74
N ARG A 42 -5.17 15.26 -12.78
CA ARG A 42 -6.44 15.56 -13.43
C ARG A 42 -7.28 16.42 -12.51
N VAL A 43 -7.51 17.67 -12.88
CA VAL A 43 -8.21 18.68 -12.08
C VAL A 43 -9.53 19.08 -12.75
N GLU A 44 -10.50 19.49 -11.93
CA GLU A 44 -11.84 19.87 -12.39
C GLU A 44 -11.82 21.17 -13.20
N GLU A 45 -11.07 22.17 -12.73
CA GLU A 45 -10.92 23.47 -13.36
C GLU A 45 -9.47 23.71 -13.81
N PRO A 46 -9.22 24.55 -14.83
CA PRO A 46 -7.87 24.81 -15.30
C PRO A 46 -7.06 25.62 -14.29
N LEU A 47 -5.77 25.29 -14.17
CA LEU A 47 -4.80 26.07 -13.40
C LEU A 47 -4.03 27.03 -14.30
N GLU A 48 -3.62 28.18 -13.76
CA GLU A 48 -2.83 29.16 -14.50
C GLU A 48 -1.37 28.70 -14.62
N VAL A 49 -0.88 28.61 -15.85
CA VAL A 49 0.48 28.14 -16.14
C VAL A 49 1.52 29.14 -15.60
N GLY A 50 2.55 28.61 -14.97
CA GLY A 50 3.67 29.40 -14.42
C GLY A 50 3.39 30.04 -13.05
N LYS A 51 2.22 29.80 -12.46
CA LYS A 51 1.92 30.16 -11.07
C LYS A 51 2.43 29.16 -10.06
N CYS A 52 2.80 29.68 -8.89
CA CYS A 52 2.94 28.87 -7.69
C CYS A 52 1.54 28.56 -7.17
N VAL A 53 1.27 27.26 -6.94
CA VAL A 53 -0.03 26.76 -6.47
C VAL A 53 0.12 26.06 -5.12
N GLU A 54 -0.94 26.07 -4.32
CA GLU A 54 -1.02 25.32 -3.07
C GLU A 54 -1.82 24.04 -3.27
N GLY A 55 -1.16 22.89 -3.06
CA GLY A 55 -1.80 21.57 -3.09
C GLY A 55 -2.13 21.08 -1.68
N GLN A 56 -3.37 20.65 -1.46
CA GLN A 56 -3.83 20.05 -0.21
C GLN A 56 -4.40 18.66 -0.47
N ILE A 57 -3.68 17.63 0.03
CA ILE A 57 -4.13 16.23 -0.03
C ILE A 57 -5.26 16.04 0.97
N ASP A 58 -6.28 15.25 0.61
CA ASP A 58 -7.22 14.69 1.59
C ASP A 58 -6.47 13.70 2.49
N TRP A 59 -6.01 14.20 3.64
CA TRP A 59 -5.20 13.41 4.55
C TRP A 59 -5.97 12.24 5.17
N ALA A 60 -7.26 12.37 5.39
CA ALA A 60 -8.07 11.29 5.95
C ALA A 60 -8.12 10.09 5.00
N GLU A 61 -8.36 10.35 3.71
CA GLU A 61 -8.32 9.31 2.67
C GLU A 61 -6.91 8.75 2.47
N ARG A 62 -5.88 9.60 2.37
CA ARG A 62 -4.49 9.16 2.27
C ARG A 62 -4.12 8.24 3.43
N PHE A 63 -4.42 8.65 4.66
CA PHE A 63 -4.07 7.87 5.85
C PHE A 63 -4.83 6.55 5.91
N SER A 64 -6.12 6.53 5.57
CA SER A 64 -6.91 5.30 5.45
C SER A 64 -6.27 4.33 4.44
N ARG A 65 -5.84 4.81 3.28
CA ARG A 65 -5.15 3.99 2.27
C ARG A 65 -3.80 3.46 2.77
N MET A 66 -3.03 4.29 3.49
CA MET A 66 -1.79 3.86 4.14
C MET A 66 -2.04 2.75 5.16
N GLN A 67 -3.11 2.84 5.97
CA GLN A 67 -3.50 1.79 6.91
C GLN A 67 -3.81 0.47 6.19
N GLN A 68 -4.62 0.53 5.11
CA GLN A 68 -4.97 -0.65 4.30
C GLN A 68 -3.71 -1.31 3.72
N HIS A 69 -2.83 -0.52 3.08
CA HIS A 69 -1.62 -1.03 2.42
C HIS A 69 -0.61 -1.58 3.43
N SER A 70 -0.42 -0.90 4.56
CA SER A 70 0.49 -1.36 5.61
C SER A 70 0.00 -2.63 6.29
N GLY A 71 -1.32 -2.78 6.46
CA GLY A 71 -1.92 -4.03 6.93
C GLY A 71 -1.71 -5.18 5.94
N GLU A 72 -1.82 -4.91 4.63
CA GLU A 72 -1.49 -5.89 3.58
C GLU A 72 -0.06 -6.41 3.72
N HIS A 73 0.93 -5.52 3.91
CA HIS A 73 2.34 -5.92 4.08
C HIS A 73 2.53 -6.86 5.28
N ILE A 74 1.93 -6.55 6.43
CA ILE A 74 2.01 -7.40 7.62
C ILE A 74 1.40 -8.77 7.34
N VAL A 75 0.19 -8.80 6.77
CA VAL A 75 -0.53 -10.05 6.46
C VAL A 75 0.25 -10.90 5.45
N SER A 76 0.72 -10.28 4.37
CA SER A 76 1.48 -10.98 3.33
C SER A 76 2.80 -11.52 3.85
N GLY A 77 3.51 -10.76 4.69
CA GLY A 77 4.74 -11.22 5.34
C GLY A 77 4.50 -12.41 6.27
N ILE A 78 3.44 -12.38 7.10
CA ILE A 78 3.07 -13.50 7.98
C ILE A 78 2.72 -14.75 7.16
N VAL A 79 1.91 -14.61 6.12
CA VAL A 79 1.51 -15.73 5.25
C VAL A 79 2.72 -16.34 4.56
N HIS A 80 3.61 -15.50 4.02
CA HIS A 80 4.83 -15.98 3.38
C HIS A 80 5.75 -16.70 4.36
N ALA A 81 6.01 -16.12 5.52
CA ALA A 81 6.90 -16.71 6.52
C ALA A 81 6.36 -18.02 7.10
N LYS A 82 5.04 -18.13 7.27
CA LYS A 82 4.42 -19.28 7.96
C LYS A 82 4.05 -20.44 7.03
N TYR A 83 3.61 -20.11 5.80
CA TYR A 83 3.10 -21.11 4.87
C TYR A 83 3.88 -21.18 3.56
N GLY A 84 4.82 -20.27 3.31
CA GLY A 84 5.58 -20.19 2.06
C GLY A 84 4.73 -19.72 0.87
N TYR A 85 3.56 -19.11 1.11
CA TYR A 85 2.70 -18.64 0.05
C TYR A 85 2.99 -17.17 -0.29
N ASP A 86 2.94 -16.87 -1.59
CA ASP A 86 3.19 -15.53 -2.10
C ASP A 86 1.87 -14.78 -2.33
N ASN A 87 1.91 -13.49 -2.05
CA ASN A 87 0.90 -12.56 -2.51
C ASN A 87 1.11 -12.32 -4.02
N VAL A 88 0.21 -12.86 -4.83
CA VAL A 88 0.22 -12.78 -6.30
C VAL A 88 -0.77 -11.75 -6.84
N GLY A 89 -1.51 -11.07 -5.97
CA GLY A 89 -2.45 -10.01 -6.34
C GLY A 89 -2.88 -9.18 -5.13
N PHE A 90 -2.84 -7.86 -5.28
CA PHE A 90 -3.36 -6.91 -4.31
C PHE A 90 -4.24 -5.90 -5.02
N HIS A 91 -5.41 -5.65 -4.48
CA HIS A 91 -6.33 -4.64 -4.99
C HIS A 91 -6.99 -3.88 -3.85
N MET A 92 -6.90 -2.55 -3.91
CA MET A 92 -7.54 -1.64 -2.97
C MET A 92 -8.87 -1.16 -3.54
N GLY A 93 -9.95 -1.84 -3.17
CA GLY A 93 -11.31 -1.45 -3.54
C GLY A 93 -11.88 -0.36 -2.64
N SER A 94 -13.02 0.21 -3.06
CA SER A 94 -13.75 1.19 -2.26
C SER A 94 -14.22 0.62 -0.92
N ASP A 95 -14.68 -0.62 -0.91
CA ASP A 95 -15.32 -1.25 0.25
C ASP A 95 -14.33 -2.12 1.05
N VAL A 96 -13.56 -2.95 0.36
CA VAL A 96 -12.59 -3.87 0.97
C VAL A 96 -11.30 -3.89 0.17
N ILE A 97 -10.20 -4.26 0.80
CA ILE A 97 -9.00 -4.65 0.08
C ILE A 97 -8.96 -6.16 -0.09
N THR A 98 -8.40 -6.63 -1.20
CA THR A 98 -8.23 -8.06 -1.47
C THR A 98 -6.78 -8.41 -1.70
N ILE A 99 -6.38 -9.58 -1.17
CA ILE A 99 -5.07 -10.18 -1.38
C ILE A 99 -5.28 -11.57 -1.97
N ASP A 100 -4.61 -11.88 -3.06
CA ASP A 100 -4.60 -13.21 -3.67
C ASP A 100 -3.32 -13.94 -3.29
N PHE A 101 -3.45 -15.09 -2.66
CA PHE A 101 -2.34 -15.99 -2.34
C PHE A 101 -2.32 -17.19 -3.26
N ASN A 102 -1.11 -17.66 -3.62
CA ASN A 102 -0.89 -18.84 -4.48
C ASN A 102 -1.02 -20.18 -3.72
N GLY A 103 -1.55 -20.18 -2.52
CA GLY A 103 -1.75 -21.36 -1.69
C GLY A 103 -3.09 -21.35 -0.97
N THR A 104 -3.47 -22.51 -0.41
CA THR A 104 -4.75 -22.68 0.29
C THR A 104 -4.62 -22.30 1.77
N ILE A 105 -5.50 -21.43 2.24
CA ILE A 105 -5.61 -21.00 3.63
C ILE A 105 -6.97 -21.45 4.16
N THR A 106 -7.02 -22.13 5.31
CA THR A 106 -8.28 -22.49 5.97
C THR A 106 -8.83 -21.34 6.80
N LYS A 107 -10.09 -21.44 7.24
CA LYS A 107 -10.69 -20.44 8.13
C LYS A 107 -9.97 -20.34 9.48
N GLU A 108 -9.49 -21.46 9.99
CA GLU A 108 -8.74 -21.54 11.25
C GLU A 108 -7.38 -20.87 11.11
N GLN A 109 -6.67 -21.13 10.01
CA GLN A 109 -5.41 -20.47 9.69
C GLN A 109 -5.60 -18.98 9.49
N LEU A 110 -6.71 -18.56 8.85
CA LEU A 110 -7.01 -17.14 8.66
C LEU A 110 -7.23 -16.41 9.99
N LYS A 111 -7.92 -17.04 10.96
CA LYS A 111 -8.07 -16.48 12.31
C LYS A 111 -6.74 -16.36 13.03
N GLU A 112 -5.86 -17.33 12.89
CA GLU A 112 -4.52 -17.29 13.46
C GLU A 112 -3.69 -16.16 12.84
N ILE A 113 -3.74 -15.98 11.51
CA ILE A 113 -3.08 -14.86 10.82
C ILE A 113 -3.62 -13.52 11.32
N GLU A 114 -4.94 -13.37 11.47
CA GLU A 114 -5.57 -12.17 12.00
C GLU A 114 -5.06 -11.83 13.40
N GLN A 115 -4.99 -12.84 14.27
CA GLN A 115 -4.46 -12.66 15.62
C GLN A 115 -3.00 -12.18 15.60
N ILE A 116 -2.12 -12.87 14.86
CA ILE A 116 -0.70 -12.51 14.76
C ILE A 116 -0.55 -11.09 14.18
N ALA A 117 -1.32 -10.76 13.13
CA ALA A 117 -1.28 -9.43 12.53
C ALA A 117 -1.65 -8.32 13.52
N ASN A 118 -2.68 -8.54 14.35
CA ASN A 118 -3.05 -7.58 15.38
C ASN A 118 -2.05 -7.54 16.55
N GLU A 119 -1.35 -8.64 16.87
CA GLU A 119 -0.23 -8.60 17.82
C GLU A 119 0.92 -7.71 17.29
N VAL A 120 1.18 -7.70 15.97
CA VAL A 120 2.14 -6.76 15.36
C VAL A 120 1.68 -5.32 15.49
N VAL A 121 0.38 -5.05 15.30
CA VAL A 121 -0.21 -3.72 15.51
C VAL A 121 0.03 -3.25 16.95
N VAL A 122 -0.27 -4.10 17.94
CA VAL A 122 -0.09 -3.80 19.36
C VAL A 122 1.38 -3.58 19.74
N LYS A 123 2.32 -4.31 19.11
CA LYS A 123 3.78 -4.12 19.31
C LYS A 123 4.30 -2.79 18.80
N ASN A 124 3.53 -2.08 18.00
CA ASN A 124 3.85 -0.75 17.46
C ASN A 124 5.22 -0.70 16.76
N VAL A 125 5.45 -1.66 15.85
CA VAL A 125 6.72 -1.81 15.13
C VAL A 125 6.91 -0.68 14.12
N GLU A 126 8.10 -0.07 14.05
CA GLU A 126 8.41 1.00 13.11
C GLU A 126 8.57 0.45 11.67
N PHE A 127 7.91 1.09 10.71
CA PHE A 127 8.10 0.83 9.29
C PHE A 127 9.36 1.55 8.81
N GLN A 128 10.27 0.80 8.19
CA GLN A 128 11.52 1.33 7.65
C GLN A 128 11.44 1.42 6.13
N VAL A 129 11.87 2.55 5.58
CA VAL A 129 12.04 2.72 4.13
C VAL A 129 13.53 2.78 3.83
N LYS A 130 13.98 1.91 2.92
CA LYS A 130 15.38 1.85 2.49
C LYS A 130 15.50 1.91 0.97
N TYR A 131 16.61 2.48 0.52
CA TYR A 131 17.02 2.54 -0.88
C TYR A 131 18.40 1.88 -1.00
N PRO A 132 18.48 0.54 -0.91
CA PRO A 132 19.75 -0.16 -0.92
C PRO A 132 20.47 -0.02 -2.25
N SER A 133 21.81 -0.08 -2.23
CA SER A 133 22.63 -0.26 -3.43
C SER A 133 22.36 -1.64 -4.04
N LYS A 134 22.84 -1.87 -5.27
CA LYS A 134 22.73 -3.19 -5.91
C LYS A 134 23.45 -4.29 -5.12
N GLU A 135 24.60 -3.95 -4.53
CA GLU A 135 25.41 -4.86 -3.70
C GLU A 135 24.67 -5.22 -2.40
N GLU A 136 24.10 -4.23 -1.72
CA GLU A 136 23.30 -4.43 -0.51
C GLU A 136 22.04 -5.25 -0.81
N LEU A 137 21.35 -4.94 -1.92
CA LEU A 137 20.13 -5.60 -2.33
C LEU A 137 20.34 -7.11 -2.57
N ALA A 138 21.50 -7.51 -3.10
CA ALA A 138 21.87 -8.91 -3.32
C ALA A 138 21.94 -9.74 -2.02
N SER A 139 22.10 -9.09 -0.87
CA SER A 139 22.16 -9.73 0.46
C SER A 139 20.85 -9.66 1.25
N ILE A 140 19.86 -8.91 0.75
CA ILE A 140 18.56 -8.73 1.42
C ILE A 140 17.52 -9.64 0.77
N TYR A 141 16.89 -10.50 1.57
CA TYR A 141 15.69 -11.19 1.11
C TYR A 141 14.50 -10.23 1.18
N TYR A 142 13.81 -10.05 0.07
CA TYR A 142 12.59 -9.22 0.00
C TYR A 142 11.60 -9.81 -1.01
N ARG A 143 10.33 -9.52 -0.79
CA ARG A 143 9.25 -9.87 -1.73
C ARG A 143 9.15 -8.81 -2.82
N SER A 144 8.90 -9.24 -4.04
CA SER A 144 8.55 -8.37 -5.16
C SER A 144 7.55 -9.07 -6.07
N LYS A 145 6.58 -8.32 -6.59
CA LYS A 145 5.60 -8.81 -7.56
C LYS A 145 6.05 -8.64 -9.00
N ILE A 146 7.05 -7.79 -9.21
CA ILE A 146 7.59 -7.46 -10.53
C ILE A 146 9.11 -7.40 -10.47
N GLU A 147 9.76 -7.58 -11.59
CA GLU A 147 11.16 -7.25 -11.75
C GLU A 147 11.30 -5.72 -11.84
N ILE A 148 12.19 -5.14 -11.03
CA ILE A 148 12.35 -3.68 -10.93
C ILE A 148 13.66 -3.29 -11.60
N GLU A 149 13.55 -2.48 -12.63
CA GLU A 149 14.70 -1.83 -13.24
C GLU A 149 15.04 -0.54 -12.47
N GLY A 150 16.33 -0.35 -12.12
CA GLY A 150 16.82 0.84 -11.44
C GLY A 150 16.84 0.74 -9.91
N GLN A 151 16.55 1.85 -9.23
CA GLN A 151 16.60 1.95 -7.78
C GLN A 151 15.40 1.27 -7.13
N VAL A 152 15.66 0.26 -6.31
CA VAL A 152 14.62 -0.41 -5.51
C VAL A 152 14.35 0.36 -4.23
N ARG A 153 13.08 0.65 -3.97
CA ARG A 153 12.61 1.15 -2.67
C ARG A 153 12.03 -0.02 -1.88
N LEU A 154 12.64 -0.32 -0.73
CA LEU A 154 12.15 -1.35 0.19
C LEU A 154 11.34 -0.73 1.33
N VAL A 155 10.18 -1.30 1.59
CA VAL A 155 9.42 -1.09 2.83
C VAL A 155 9.62 -2.32 3.70
N ILE A 156 10.10 -2.12 4.92
CA ILE A 156 10.46 -3.18 5.84
C ILE A 156 9.64 -3.03 7.12
N VAL A 157 8.98 -4.11 7.50
CA VAL A 157 8.38 -4.29 8.84
C VAL A 157 9.29 -5.25 9.59
N PRO A 158 10.19 -4.75 10.46
CA PRO A 158 11.22 -5.57 11.09
C PRO A 158 10.69 -6.83 11.76
N GLY A 159 11.23 -7.98 11.36
CA GLY A 159 10.82 -9.29 11.85
C GLY A 159 9.57 -9.90 11.17
N TYR A 160 8.91 -9.17 10.24
CA TYR A 160 7.67 -9.64 9.63
C TYR A 160 7.68 -9.57 8.11
N ASP A 161 8.16 -8.48 7.51
CA ASP A 161 8.14 -8.31 6.07
C ASP A 161 9.27 -7.41 5.56
N ALA A 162 9.72 -7.68 4.34
CA ALA A 162 10.49 -6.77 3.51
C ALA A 162 9.97 -6.88 2.08
N CYS A 163 9.48 -5.79 1.51
CA CYS A 163 8.86 -5.80 0.19
C CYS A 163 9.28 -4.59 -0.63
N ALA A 164 9.50 -4.80 -1.92
CA ALA A 164 9.66 -3.72 -2.87
C ALA A 164 8.31 -3.04 -3.10
N CYS A 165 8.20 -1.77 -2.70
CA CYS A 165 6.96 -1.01 -2.75
C CYS A 165 7.21 0.49 -2.93
N CYS A 166 6.46 1.13 -3.85
CA CYS A 166 6.55 2.57 -4.10
C CYS A 166 5.57 3.40 -3.26
N ALA A 167 4.53 2.77 -2.70
CA ALA A 167 3.45 3.47 -2.03
C ALA A 167 3.83 4.03 -0.65
N PRO A 168 3.11 5.06 -0.17
CA PRO A 168 3.25 5.55 1.20
C PRO A 168 2.66 4.57 2.21
N HIS A 169 3.29 4.48 3.37
CA HIS A 169 2.90 3.62 4.49
C HIS A 169 2.79 4.43 5.79
N VAL A 170 2.14 3.85 6.79
CA VAL A 170 2.14 4.38 8.16
C VAL A 170 3.57 4.35 8.73
N LYS A 171 3.84 5.17 9.75
CA LYS A 171 5.15 5.20 10.41
C LYS A 171 5.36 4.00 11.31
N THR A 172 4.32 3.58 12.01
CA THR A 172 4.37 2.42 12.92
C THR A 172 3.14 1.54 12.72
N SER A 173 3.27 0.25 13.05
CA SER A 173 2.16 -0.69 12.93
C SER A 173 0.96 -0.32 13.82
N GLY A 174 1.19 0.39 14.93
CA GLY A 174 0.11 0.89 15.80
C GLY A 174 -0.82 1.88 15.10
N GLU A 175 -0.33 2.65 14.13
CA GLU A 175 -1.15 3.57 13.33
C GLU A 175 -2.13 2.85 12.40
N ILE A 176 -1.95 1.54 12.15
CA ILE A 176 -2.92 0.71 11.40
C ILE A 176 -4.22 0.57 12.19
N GLY A 177 -4.13 0.50 13.52
CA GLY A 177 -5.27 0.37 14.42
C GLY A 177 -5.77 -1.08 14.54
N LEU A 178 -6.61 -1.55 13.64
CA LEU A 178 -7.16 -2.92 13.62
C LEU A 178 -7.02 -3.53 12.23
N ILE A 179 -6.68 -4.81 12.16
CA ILE A 179 -6.72 -5.62 10.93
C ILE A 179 -7.81 -6.66 11.09
N LYS A 180 -8.79 -6.68 10.16
CA LYS A 180 -9.93 -7.59 10.20
C LYS A 180 -10.14 -8.29 8.87
N PHE A 181 -10.17 -9.63 8.88
CA PHE A 181 -10.58 -10.40 7.71
C PHE A 181 -12.10 -10.46 7.62
N VAL A 182 -12.62 -10.16 6.45
CA VAL A 182 -14.07 -10.13 6.18
C VAL A 182 -14.51 -11.12 5.11
N GLY A 183 -13.57 -11.76 4.42
CA GLY A 183 -13.88 -12.76 3.40
C GLY A 183 -12.72 -13.70 3.09
N LEU A 184 -13.06 -14.93 2.72
CA LEU A 184 -12.15 -15.96 2.24
C LEU A 184 -12.85 -16.76 1.15
N GLN A 185 -12.26 -16.84 -0.03
CA GLN A 185 -12.79 -17.63 -1.14
C GLN A 185 -11.66 -18.31 -1.93
N ASN A 186 -11.95 -19.45 -2.53
CA ASN A 186 -11.01 -20.08 -3.45
C ASN A 186 -10.87 -19.22 -4.71
N TYR A 187 -9.66 -19.01 -5.17
CA TYR A 187 -9.37 -18.16 -6.31
C TYR A 187 -8.12 -18.62 -7.05
N LYS A 188 -8.24 -18.94 -8.35
CA LYS A 188 -7.13 -19.27 -9.27
C LYS A 188 -6.09 -20.24 -8.71
N GLY A 189 -6.52 -21.33 -8.10
CA GLY A 189 -5.63 -22.35 -7.51
C GLY A 189 -5.07 -22.02 -6.12
N GLY A 190 -5.43 -20.89 -5.57
CA GLY A 190 -5.14 -20.48 -4.20
C GLY A 190 -6.36 -19.89 -3.53
N VAL A 191 -6.18 -18.81 -2.76
CA VAL A 191 -7.27 -18.11 -2.08
C VAL A 191 -7.22 -16.61 -2.33
N ARG A 192 -8.40 -16.00 -2.37
CA ARG A 192 -8.59 -14.55 -2.21
C ARG A 192 -9.09 -14.26 -0.82
N VAL A 193 -8.38 -13.40 -0.12
CA VAL A 193 -8.72 -12.91 1.21
C VAL A 193 -9.18 -11.47 1.09
N SER A 194 -10.32 -11.15 1.72
CA SER A 194 -10.81 -9.76 1.85
C SER A 194 -10.58 -9.29 3.27
N LEU A 195 -10.03 -8.09 3.42
CA LEU A 195 -9.76 -7.51 4.74
C LEU A 195 -9.96 -5.99 4.76
N LEU A 196 -10.03 -5.46 5.97
CA LEU A 196 -10.13 -4.04 6.28
C LEU A 196 -9.14 -3.69 7.39
N CYS A 197 -8.64 -2.45 7.38
CA CYS A 197 -7.74 -1.93 8.39
C CYS A 197 -8.24 -0.58 8.92
N GLY A 198 -7.83 -0.23 10.17
CA GLY A 198 -8.17 1.03 10.80
C GLY A 198 -9.66 1.19 11.07
N PHE A 199 -10.19 2.39 10.92
CA PHE A 199 -11.61 2.67 11.12
C PHE A 199 -12.54 1.88 10.19
N ARG A 200 -12.07 1.48 9.02
CA ARG A 200 -12.85 0.64 8.10
C ARG A 200 -13.07 -0.78 8.63
N ALA A 201 -12.31 -1.20 9.64
CA ALA A 201 -12.39 -2.53 10.25
C ALA A 201 -13.36 -2.58 11.47
N ILE A 202 -13.89 -1.44 11.89
CA ILE A 202 -14.81 -1.29 13.03
C ILE A 202 -16.26 -1.27 12.53
#